data_af56232375323946706133e53009614b
#
_entry.id   af56232375323946706133e53009614b
#
_cell.length_a   1.000
_cell.length_b   1.000
_cell.length_c   1.000
_cell.angle_alpha   90.00
_cell.angle_beta   90.00
_cell.angle_gamma   90.00
#
_symmetry.space_group_name_H-M   'P 1'
#
loop_
_entity.id
_entity.type
_entity.pdbx_description
1 polymer ?
#
loop_
_entity_poly.entity_id
_entity_poly.type
_entity_poly.pdbx_seq_one_letter_code
_entity_poly.pdbx_strand_id
1 'polypeptide(L)'
;MTAINTGPVRETRDNAGAAPGDSLLRFALRADATLCAGLGLLVAMAADPLSRLSGLSSTSEWIGGAALVIYGAALYMAAGLPDVRRVGVGVLAGNVAFAVLVTVALVAGWLPLTELGVVATVAFTVVTLAFAYAQYLGVRRLA
;
A
#
# COMPACT_ATOMS: atom_id res chain seq x y z
N MET A 1 43.27 46.28 17.62
CA MET A 1 41.78 46.24 17.51
C MET A 1 41.45 45.22 16.44
N THR A 2 41.07 44.03 16.87
CA THR A 2 40.74 42.92 15.99
C THR A 2 39.21 42.82 15.91
N ALA A 3 38.65 43.17 14.75
CA ALA A 3 37.19 43.06 14.52
C ALA A 3 36.83 41.60 14.34
N ILE A 4 36.03 41.07 15.28
CA ILE A 4 35.42 39.75 15.19
C ILE A 4 34.22 39.87 14.24
N ASN A 5 34.40 39.38 13.02
CA ASN A 5 33.33 39.30 12.04
C ASN A 5 32.40 38.11 12.41
N THR A 6 31.33 38.40 13.15
CA THR A 6 30.24 37.44 13.35
C THR A 6 29.38 37.46 12.10
N GLY A 7 29.77 36.69 11.08
CA GLY A 7 28.89 36.37 9.95
C GLY A 7 27.62 35.69 10.47
N PRO A 8 26.46 35.94 9.85
CA PRO A 8 25.23 35.30 10.26
C PRO A 8 25.40 33.78 10.12
N VAL A 9 25.19 33.10 11.25
CA VAL A 9 25.07 31.63 11.28
C VAL A 9 23.97 31.28 10.28
N ARG A 10 24.37 30.62 9.21
CA ARG A 10 23.44 30.02 8.26
C ARG A 10 22.76 28.91 9.04
N GLU A 11 21.64 29.25 9.70
CA GLU A 11 20.70 28.25 10.19
C GLU A 11 20.37 27.36 8.99
N THR A 12 20.89 26.15 9.06
CA THR A 12 20.56 25.07 8.13
C THR A 12 19.06 24.88 8.17
N ARG A 13 18.40 25.40 7.13
CA ARG A 13 16.98 25.21 6.84
C ARG A 13 16.72 23.76 6.40
N ASP A 14 17.25 22.79 7.14
CA ASP A 14 17.11 21.37 6.84
C ASP A 14 15.91 20.73 7.55
N ASN A 15 15.13 21.54 8.26
CA ASN A 15 13.83 21.13 8.80
C ASN A 15 12.69 21.87 8.10
N ALA A 16 12.64 21.81 6.77
CA ALA A 16 11.38 22.03 6.07
C ALA A 16 10.48 20.83 6.46
N GLY A 17 9.83 20.93 7.63
CA GLY A 17 8.96 19.91 8.15
C GLY A 17 7.92 19.55 7.09
N ALA A 18 7.88 18.28 6.71
CA ALA A 18 6.83 17.76 5.87
C ALA A 18 5.49 18.19 6.48
N ALA A 19 4.60 18.76 5.66
CA ALA A 19 3.28 19.17 6.13
C ALA A 19 2.60 17.98 6.84
N PRO A 20 1.84 18.20 7.92
CA PRO A 20 1.22 17.09 8.68
C PRO A 20 0.43 16.09 7.82
N GLY A 21 -0.15 16.57 6.69
CA GLY A 21 -0.82 15.72 5.70
C GLY A 21 0.14 14.86 4.89
N ASP A 22 1.33 15.38 4.57
CA ASP A 22 2.37 14.64 3.84
C ASP A 22 2.87 13.43 4.65
N SER A 23 3.12 13.61 5.93
CA SER A 23 3.57 12.55 6.83
C SER A 23 2.53 11.43 6.98
N LEU A 24 1.24 11.77 7.12
CA LEU A 24 0.16 10.78 7.22
C LEU A 24 0.04 9.96 5.93
N LEU A 25 0.06 10.65 4.78
CA LEU A 25 -0.07 9.96 3.49
C LEU A 25 1.11 9.04 3.23
N ARG A 26 2.34 9.49 3.46
CA ARG A 26 3.54 8.65 3.32
C ARG A 26 3.52 7.47 4.28
N PHE A 27 3.07 7.67 5.51
CA PHE A 27 2.90 6.57 6.46
C PHE A 27 1.88 5.54 5.97
N ALA A 28 0.69 5.98 5.54
CA ALA A 28 -0.35 5.10 5.03
C ALA A 28 0.12 4.30 3.80
N LEU A 29 0.81 4.94 2.85
CA LEU A 29 1.36 4.29 1.67
C LEU A 29 2.46 3.26 2.03
N ARG A 30 3.35 3.59 2.97
CA ARG A 30 4.40 2.65 3.41
C ARG A 30 3.86 1.48 4.20
N ALA A 31 2.84 1.71 5.04
CA ALA A 31 2.19 0.65 5.78
C ALA A 31 1.46 -0.32 4.84
N ASP A 32 0.72 0.19 3.86
CA ASP A 32 0.07 -0.58 2.80
C ASP A 32 1.11 -1.38 1.99
N ALA A 33 2.18 -0.73 1.54
CA ALA A 33 3.29 -1.34 0.82
C ALA A 33 3.93 -2.50 1.60
N THR A 34 4.21 -2.29 2.89
CA THR A 34 4.85 -3.29 3.76
C THR A 34 3.91 -4.48 3.98
N LEU A 35 2.62 -4.22 4.21
CA LEU A 35 1.64 -5.29 4.35
C LEU A 35 1.50 -6.10 3.07
N CYS A 36 1.37 -5.44 1.90
CA CYS A 36 1.27 -6.11 0.62
C CYS A 36 2.52 -6.95 0.32
N ALA A 37 3.72 -6.40 0.51
CA ALA A 37 4.95 -7.15 0.28
C ALA A 37 5.11 -8.33 1.25
N GLY A 38 4.85 -8.14 2.54
CA GLY A 38 4.94 -9.19 3.56
C GLY A 38 3.92 -10.30 3.35
N LEU A 39 2.67 -9.94 3.10
CA LEU A 39 1.60 -10.89 2.81
C LEU A 39 1.86 -11.62 1.50
N GLY A 40 2.27 -10.89 0.45
CA GLY A 40 2.60 -11.46 -0.84
C GLY A 40 3.72 -12.49 -0.76
N LEU A 41 4.77 -12.19 0.02
CA LEU A 41 5.87 -13.13 0.25
C LEU A 41 5.37 -14.40 0.97
N LEU A 42 4.54 -14.23 1.99
CA LEU A 42 3.96 -15.35 2.74
C LEU A 42 3.08 -16.22 1.83
N VAL A 43 2.22 -15.61 1.01
CA VAL A 43 1.36 -16.31 0.05
C VAL A 43 2.19 -17.07 -0.99
N ALA A 44 3.23 -16.44 -1.57
CA ALA A 44 4.08 -17.07 -2.55
C ALA A 44 4.86 -18.26 -1.97
N MET A 45 5.39 -18.13 -0.73
CA MET A 45 6.13 -19.20 -0.06
C MET A 45 5.23 -20.34 0.40
N ALA A 46 3.98 -20.07 0.75
CA ALA A 46 3.02 -21.06 1.24
C ALA A 46 1.97 -21.44 0.19
N ALA A 47 2.26 -21.27 -1.11
CA ALA A 47 1.30 -21.44 -2.20
C ALA A 47 0.64 -22.85 -2.19
N ASP A 48 1.42 -23.91 -1.96
CA ASP A 48 0.90 -25.28 -1.92
C ASP A 48 -0.10 -25.55 -0.78
N PRO A 49 0.22 -25.26 0.50
CA PRO A 49 -0.77 -25.42 1.56
C PRO A 49 -1.95 -24.44 1.41
N LEU A 50 -1.71 -23.21 0.96
CA LEU A 50 -2.78 -22.23 0.78
C LEU A 50 -3.76 -22.63 -0.32
N SER A 51 -3.29 -23.24 -1.42
CA SER A 51 -4.16 -23.68 -2.51
C SER A 51 -5.22 -24.67 -2.03
N ARG A 52 -4.89 -25.54 -1.08
CA ARG A 52 -5.82 -26.51 -0.48
C ARG A 52 -6.87 -25.84 0.40
N LEU A 53 -6.52 -24.72 1.00
CA LEU A 53 -7.40 -23.95 1.89
C LEU A 53 -8.27 -22.96 1.12
N SER A 54 -7.71 -22.29 0.10
CA SER A 54 -8.39 -21.23 -0.65
C SER A 54 -9.28 -21.74 -1.78
N GLY A 55 -8.93 -22.90 -2.37
CA GLY A 55 -9.55 -23.45 -3.59
C GLY A 55 -8.89 -22.97 -4.88
N LEU A 56 -7.93 -22.04 -4.81
CA LEU A 56 -7.13 -21.65 -5.97
C LEU A 56 -6.02 -22.66 -6.26
N SER A 57 -5.47 -22.67 -7.47
CA SER A 57 -4.28 -23.47 -7.76
C SER A 57 -3.04 -22.90 -7.05
N SER A 58 -2.07 -23.75 -6.72
CA SER A 58 -0.80 -23.27 -6.14
C SER A 58 -0.05 -22.31 -7.05
N THR A 59 -0.17 -22.49 -8.37
CA THR A 59 0.37 -21.53 -9.34
C THR A 59 -0.31 -20.17 -9.24
N SER A 60 -1.64 -20.12 -9.08
CA SER A 60 -2.38 -18.87 -8.90
C SER A 60 -1.99 -18.16 -7.60
N GLU A 61 -1.85 -18.91 -6.51
CA GLU A 61 -1.38 -18.39 -5.22
C GLU A 61 0.04 -17.80 -5.34
N TRP A 62 0.95 -18.55 -5.99
CA TRP A 62 2.32 -18.09 -6.18
C TRP A 62 2.38 -16.80 -7.03
N ILE A 63 1.65 -16.76 -8.15
CA ILE A 63 1.59 -15.57 -9.02
C ILE A 63 0.98 -14.38 -8.27
N GLY A 64 -0.12 -14.60 -7.55
CA GLY A 64 -0.78 -13.56 -6.75
C GLY A 64 0.15 -13.01 -5.66
N GLY A 65 0.84 -13.90 -4.95
CA GLY A 65 1.82 -13.52 -3.94
C GLY A 65 2.99 -12.73 -4.53
N ALA A 66 3.57 -13.21 -5.63
CA ALA A 66 4.65 -12.50 -6.33
C ALA A 66 4.22 -11.11 -6.83
N ALA A 67 3.01 -11.00 -7.38
CA ALA A 67 2.44 -9.73 -7.83
C ALA A 67 2.28 -8.74 -6.65
N LEU A 68 1.82 -9.21 -5.48
CA LEU A 68 1.72 -8.39 -4.27
C LEU A 68 3.09 -7.92 -3.76
N VAL A 69 4.13 -8.76 -3.84
CA VAL A 69 5.51 -8.35 -3.48
C VAL A 69 5.98 -7.24 -4.40
N ILE A 70 5.82 -7.40 -5.70
CA ILE A 70 6.24 -6.40 -6.70
C ILE A 70 5.46 -5.10 -6.49
N TYR A 71 4.14 -5.18 -6.30
CA TYR A 71 3.30 -4.02 -6.02
C TYR A 71 3.74 -3.30 -4.74
N GLY A 72 3.93 -4.04 -3.64
CA GLY A 72 4.37 -3.48 -2.37
C GLY A 72 5.74 -2.79 -2.48
N ALA A 73 6.71 -3.42 -3.16
CA ALA A 73 8.03 -2.80 -3.39
C ALA A 73 7.92 -1.51 -4.22
N ALA A 74 7.15 -1.53 -5.32
CA ALA A 74 6.93 -0.35 -6.15
C ALA A 74 6.22 0.77 -5.37
N LEU A 75 5.21 0.44 -4.57
CA LEU A 75 4.48 1.39 -3.74
C LEU A 75 5.39 1.99 -2.65
N TYR A 76 6.25 1.18 -2.02
CA TYR A 76 7.18 1.67 -1.02
C TYR A 76 8.15 2.71 -1.61
N MET A 77 8.68 2.45 -2.80
CA MET A 77 9.53 3.40 -3.53
C MET A 77 8.75 4.66 -3.92
N ALA A 78 7.54 4.50 -4.44
CA ALA A 78 6.69 5.61 -4.86
C ALA A 78 6.31 6.53 -3.69
N ALA A 79 6.15 5.98 -2.47
CA ALA A 79 5.90 6.77 -1.26
C ALA A 79 7.07 7.72 -0.89
N GLY A 80 8.25 7.52 -1.48
CA GLY A 80 9.41 8.41 -1.33
C GLY A 80 9.45 9.58 -2.33
N LEU A 81 8.60 9.57 -3.37
CA LEU A 81 8.62 10.59 -4.41
C LEU A 81 8.21 11.98 -3.87
N PRO A 82 8.70 13.07 -4.49
CA PRO A 82 8.36 14.44 -4.09
C PRO A 82 6.85 14.72 -4.17
N ASP A 83 6.19 14.31 -5.26
CA ASP A 83 4.75 14.51 -5.48
C ASP A 83 3.93 13.35 -4.91
N VAL A 84 4.00 13.17 -3.59
CA VAL A 84 3.29 12.08 -2.90
C VAL A 84 1.77 12.19 -3.03
N ARG A 85 1.23 13.38 -3.26
CA ARG A 85 -0.23 13.57 -3.46
C ARG A 85 -0.71 12.85 -4.70
N ARG A 86 -0.01 12.96 -5.84
CA ARG A 86 -0.36 12.22 -7.07
C ARG A 86 -0.25 10.72 -6.86
N VAL A 87 0.81 10.27 -6.20
CA VAL A 87 0.97 8.85 -5.83
C VAL A 87 -0.24 8.40 -5.01
N GLY A 88 -0.59 9.14 -3.95
CA GLY A 88 -1.73 8.81 -3.09
C GLY A 88 -3.07 8.74 -3.82
N VAL A 89 -3.34 9.67 -4.73
CA VAL A 89 -4.56 9.63 -5.58
C VAL A 89 -4.56 8.40 -6.48
N GLY A 90 -3.44 8.08 -7.11
CA GLY A 90 -3.32 6.90 -7.98
C GLY A 90 -3.54 5.59 -7.21
N VAL A 91 -2.90 5.46 -6.04
CA VAL A 91 -3.03 4.27 -5.19
C VAL A 91 -4.43 4.14 -4.61
N LEU A 92 -5.03 5.24 -4.15
CA LEU A 92 -6.42 5.27 -3.69
C LEU A 92 -7.38 4.76 -4.78
N ALA A 93 -7.25 5.29 -5.99
CA ALA A 93 -8.07 4.86 -7.14
C ALA A 93 -7.84 3.37 -7.46
N GLY A 94 -6.60 2.90 -7.43
CA GLY A 94 -6.23 1.50 -7.63
C GLY A 94 -6.82 0.58 -6.58
N ASN A 95 -6.74 0.94 -5.30
CA ASN A 95 -7.31 0.15 -4.20
C ASN A 95 -8.84 0.06 -4.28
N VAL A 96 -9.51 1.16 -4.63
CA VAL A 96 -10.98 1.15 -4.84
C VAL A 96 -11.35 0.30 -6.05
N ALA A 97 -10.65 0.44 -7.18
CA ALA A 97 -10.90 -0.37 -8.37
C ALA A 97 -10.67 -1.86 -8.08
N PHE A 98 -9.60 -2.21 -7.37
CA PHE A 98 -9.33 -3.58 -6.95
C PHE A 98 -10.47 -4.13 -6.08
N ALA A 99 -10.92 -3.39 -5.07
CA ALA A 99 -12.00 -3.80 -4.19
C ALA A 99 -13.31 -4.05 -4.98
N VAL A 100 -13.64 -3.19 -5.94
CA VAL A 100 -14.80 -3.36 -6.81
C VAL A 100 -14.66 -4.62 -7.67
N LEU A 101 -13.51 -4.80 -8.35
CA LEU A 101 -13.27 -5.95 -9.22
C LEU A 101 -13.33 -7.27 -8.44
N VAL A 102 -12.71 -7.35 -7.27
CA VAL A 102 -12.75 -8.54 -6.41
C VAL A 102 -14.18 -8.82 -5.94
N THR A 103 -14.91 -7.80 -5.50
CA THR A 103 -16.31 -7.96 -5.08
C THR A 103 -17.17 -8.49 -6.24
N VAL A 104 -17.01 -7.94 -7.44
CA VAL A 104 -17.73 -8.42 -8.63
C VAL A 104 -17.37 -9.88 -8.94
N ALA A 105 -16.09 -10.22 -8.90
CA ALA A 105 -15.63 -11.59 -9.15
C ALA A 105 -16.19 -12.61 -8.13
N LEU A 106 -16.27 -12.21 -6.85
CA LEU A 106 -16.85 -13.02 -5.78
C LEU A 106 -18.36 -13.23 -5.99
N VAL A 107 -19.10 -12.14 -6.25
CA VAL A 107 -20.57 -12.21 -6.45
C VAL A 107 -20.92 -12.98 -7.72
N ALA A 108 -20.13 -12.84 -8.78
CA ALA A 108 -20.31 -13.56 -10.04
C ALA A 108 -19.87 -15.03 -9.97
N GLY A 109 -19.22 -15.46 -8.89
CA GLY A 109 -18.72 -16.83 -8.75
C GLY A 109 -17.60 -17.21 -9.74
N TRP A 110 -16.82 -16.22 -10.19
CA TRP A 110 -15.75 -16.46 -11.16
C TRP A 110 -14.52 -17.17 -10.60
N LEU A 111 -14.38 -17.16 -9.27
CA LEU A 111 -13.25 -17.75 -8.58
C LEU A 111 -13.67 -19.06 -7.90
N PRO A 112 -12.93 -20.16 -8.09
CA PRO A 112 -13.25 -21.46 -7.48
C PRO A 112 -12.81 -21.51 -6.01
N LEU A 113 -13.27 -20.55 -5.21
CA LEU A 113 -12.87 -20.41 -3.81
C LEU A 113 -13.67 -21.35 -2.90
N THR A 114 -12.99 -21.87 -1.90
CA THR A 114 -13.63 -22.48 -0.72
C THR A 114 -14.24 -21.40 0.16
N GLU A 115 -15.04 -21.79 1.16
CA GLU A 115 -15.56 -20.84 2.16
C GLU A 115 -14.44 -20.05 2.85
N LEU A 116 -13.34 -20.74 3.21
CA LEU A 116 -12.18 -20.08 3.81
C LEU A 116 -11.49 -19.12 2.84
N GLY A 117 -11.38 -19.50 1.55
CA GLY A 117 -10.88 -18.64 0.49
C GLY A 117 -11.71 -17.37 0.32
N VAL A 118 -13.04 -17.49 0.36
CA VAL A 118 -13.95 -16.34 0.33
C VAL A 118 -13.73 -15.44 1.54
N VAL A 119 -13.69 -16.00 2.75
CA VAL A 119 -13.45 -15.24 4.00
C VAL A 119 -12.11 -14.50 3.94
N ALA A 120 -11.04 -15.17 3.51
CA ALA A 120 -9.72 -14.56 3.39
C ALA A 120 -9.72 -13.41 2.36
N THR A 121 -10.37 -13.61 1.22
CA THR A 121 -10.48 -12.59 0.17
C THR A 121 -11.29 -11.37 0.64
N VAL A 122 -12.40 -11.59 1.32
CA VAL A 122 -13.20 -10.52 1.91
C VAL A 122 -12.39 -9.76 2.97
N ALA A 123 -11.69 -10.47 3.87
CA ALA A 123 -10.85 -9.84 4.88
C ALA A 123 -9.75 -8.98 4.25
N PHE A 124 -9.07 -9.47 3.22
CA PHE A 124 -8.07 -8.71 2.48
C PHE A 124 -8.67 -7.46 1.82
N THR A 125 -9.85 -7.60 1.20
CA THR A 125 -10.57 -6.47 0.58
C THR A 125 -10.93 -5.40 1.60
N VAL A 126 -11.41 -5.79 2.80
CA VAL A 126 -11.71 -4.86 3.89
C VAL A 126 -10.46 -4.10 4.34
N VAL A 127 -9.34 -4.80 4.50
CA VAL A 127 -8.05 -4.16 4.85
C VAL A 127 -7.62 -3.19 3.75
N THR A 128 -7.74 -3.56 2.48
CA THR A 128 -7.45 -2.68 1.33
C THR A 128 -8.29 -1.40 1.37
N LEU A 129 -9.59 -1.52 1.67
CA LEU A 129 -10.48 -0.36 1.82
C LEU A 129 -10.13 0.51 3.04
N ALA A 130 -9.66 -0.09 4.13
CA ALA A 130 -9.17 0.66 5.29
C ALA A 130 -7.94 1.51 4.92
N PHE A 131 -6.98 0.95 4.15
CA PHE A 131 -5.86 1.72 3.63
C PHE A 131 -6.30 2.79 2.64
N ALA A 132 -7.23 2.48 1.74
CA ALA A 132 -7.81 3.47 0.83
C ALA A 132 -8.42 4.65 1.59
N TYR A 133 -9.12 4.39 2.68
CA TYR A 133 -9.66 5.45 3.54
C TYR A 133 -8.57 6.29 4.22
N ALA A 134 -7.53 5.65 4.77
CA ALA A 134 -6.40 6.36 5.36
C ALA A 134 -5.66 7.22 4.32
N GLN A 135 -5.46 6.71 3.11
CA GLN A 135 -4.87 7.43 1.97
C GLN A 135 -5.76 8.61 1.55
N TYR A 136 -7.08 8.43 1.50
CA TYR A 136 -8.04 9.50 1.22
C TYR A 136 -7.92 10.65 2.23
N LEU A 137 -7.85 10.34 3.52
CA LEU A 137 -7.65 11.35 4.56
C LEU A 137 -6.32 12.09 4.39
N GLY A 138 -5.25 11.37 4.03
CA GLY A 138 -3.94 11.96 3.74
C GLY A 138 -3.97 12.89 2.53
N VAL A 139 -4.56 12.44 1.42
CA VAL A 139 -4.70 13.24 0.19
C VAL A 139 -5.56 14.49 0.44
N ARG A 140 -6.65 14.36 1.18
CA ARG A 140 -7.55 15.47 1.51
C ARG A 140 -6.88 16.56 2.36
N ARG A 141 -5.94 16.18 3.22
CA ARG A 141 -5.18 17.15 4.03
C ARG A 141 -4.13 17.93 3.23
N LEU A 142 -3.80 17.47 2.04
CA LEU A 142 -2.86 18.11 1.10
C LEU A 142 -3.59 18.93 0.01
N ALA A 143 -4.91 18.92 -0.02
CA ALA A 143 -5.73 19.72 -0.90
C ALA A 143 -6.02 21.07 -0.27
#